data_7a529f752d9101c15a8d8ed482fe1483
#
_entry.id   7a529f752d9101c15a8d8ed482fe1483
#
_cell.length_a   1.000
_cell.length_b   1.000
_cell.length_c   1.000
_cell.angle_alpha   90.00
_cell.angle_beta   90.00
_cell.angle_gamma   90.00
#
_symmetry.space_group_name_H-M   'P 1'
#
loop_
_entity.id
_entity.type
_entity.pdbx_description
1 polymer ?
#
loop_
_entity_poly.entity_id
_entity_poly.type
_entity_poly.pdbx_seq_one_letter_code
_entity_poly.pdbx_strand_id
1 'polypeptide(L)'
;MLVKESHADVRVNVDGKETSMRIFVFNPTIPQYPNAQIAGQGYIVAAPSSYHDFTGPDALAYDVPGTDQGNEWKVKKTLQSYDADSYKTVDYLLSLPTCTGLIGTTGMCLGGHLALRASLDPRISACVAYFATDVHSRTLGPHSGANTPAEAPGESNHTIDKLNEIKGEVAMIFGIKDTHVPDAGRDLIRQKLREAGVVFSFYEFAWAQHAFIRDELSKGRYDPAITKICFEVLLELFGRALKTDLGRRDGKPEKIEHVC
;
A
#
# COMPACT_ATOMS: atom_id res chain seq x y z
N MET A 1 23.33 4.04 -10.62
CA MET A 1 22.10 4.54 -11.27
C MET A 1 21.66 5.77 -10.49
N LEU A 2 21.48 6.93 -11.17
CA LEU A 2 21.04 8.19 -10.55
C LEU A 2 19.51 8.16 -10.40
N VAL A 3 18.92 8.62 -9.29
CA VAL A 3 17.46 8.88 -9.15
C VAL A 3 17.22 10.37 -9.33
N LYS A 4 16.36 10.74 -10.25
CA LYS A 4 15.90 12.11 -10.44
C LYS A 4 14.58 12.28 -9.71
N GLU A 5 14.52 13.21 -8.77
CA GLU A 5 13.29 13.62 -8.11
C GLU A 5 12.60 14.71 -8.94
N SER A 6 11.29 14.59 -9.03
CA SER A 6 10.40 15.59 -9.62
C SER A 6 9.05 15.51 -8.94
N HIS A 7 8.15 16.40 -9.27
CA HIS A 7 6.76 16.30 -8.81
C HIS A 7 5.81 16.74 -9.90
N ALA A 8 4.56 16.30 -9.77
CA ALA A 8 3.43 16.78 -10.55
C ALA A 8 2.30 17.14 -9.59
N ASP A 9 1.66 18.26 -9.81
CA ASP A 9 0.46 18.66 -9.10
C ASP A 9 -0.75 18.27 -9.94
N VAL A 10 -1.63 17.43 -9.40
CA VAL A 10 -2.85 16.97 -10.08
C VAL A 10 -4.10 17.43 -9.32
N ARG A 11 -5.18 17.70 -10.05
CA ARG A 11 -6.46 18.05 -9.44
C ARG A 11 -7.22 16.79 -9.04
N VAL A 12 -7.67 16.77 -7.81
CA VAL A 12 -8.53 15.74 -7.24
C VAL A 12 -9.86 16.38 -6.87
N ASN A 13 -10.95 15.80 -7.34
CA ASN A 13 -12.31 16.26 -7.01
C ASN A 13 -13.06 15.14 -6.31
N VAL A 14 -13.56 15.43 -5.11
CA VAL A 14 -14.39 14.50 -4.32
C VAL A 14 -15.59 15.30 -3.80
N ASP A 15 -16.77 14.86 -4.11
CA ASP A 15 -18.05 15.47 -3.69
C ASP A 15 -18.14 16.98 -4.00
N GLY A 16 -17.59 17.39 -5.16
CA GLY A 16 -17.59 18.78 -5.60
C GLY A 16 -16.52 19.67 -4.98
N LYS A 17 -15.71 19.15 -4.06
CA LYS A 17 -14.53 19.84 -3.50
C LYS A 17 -13.31 19.51 -4.34
N GLU A 18 -12.74 20.52 -5.00
CA GLU A 18 -11.49 20.39 -5.74
C GLU A 18 -10.29 20.74 -4.85
N THR A 19 -9.28 19.87 -4.86
CA THR A 19 -8.00 20.06 -4.18
C THR A 19 -6.83 19.80 -5.12
N SER A 20 -5.64 20.33 -4.81
CA SER A 20 -4.42 20.03 -5.55
C SER A 20 -3.59 19.03 -4.78
N MET A 21 -3.39 17.85 -5.35
CA MET A 21 -2.54 16.80 -4.79
C MET A 21 -1.18 16.81 -5.46
N ARG A 22 -0.11 16.83 -4.67
CA ARG A 22 1.24 16.63 -5.18
C ARG A 22 1.59 15.16 -5.24
N ILE A 23 2.05 14.71 -6.38
CA ILE A 23 2.65 13.39 -6.60
C ILE A 23 4.16 13.60 -6.69
N PHE A 24 4.91 13.05 -5.73
CA PHE A 24 6.36 12.99 -5.79
C PHE A 24 6.77 11.82 -6.69
N VAL A 25 7.66 12.09 -7.65
CA VAL A 25 8.06 11.12 -8.67
C VAL A 25 9.56 10.89 -8.59
N PHE A 26 9.95 9.63 -8.43
CA PHE A 26 11.34 9.19 -8.38
C PHE A 26 11.65 8.35 -9.61
N ASN A 27 12.52 8.89 -10.46
CA ASN A 27 13.04 8.17 -11.62
C ASN A 27 14.46 7.65 -11.32
N PRO A 28 14.84 6.48 -11.82
CA PRO A 28 16.11 5.85 -11.47
C PRO A 28 17.32 6.76 -11.70
N THR A 29 17.94 7.30 -10.64
CA THR A 29 19.23 7.98 -10.73
C THR A 29 20.16 7.94 -9.50
N ILE A 30 19.91 8.01 -8.22
CA ILE A 30 20.77 7.65 -7.03
C ILE A 30 19.94 7.47 -5.77
N PRO A 31 20.24 6.53 -4.84
CA PRO A 31 19.41 6.26 -3.68
C PRO A 31 19.75 7.12 -2.45
N GLN A 32 18.76 7.82 -1.88
CA GLN A 32 18.84 8.41 -0.53
C GLN A 32 17.59 8.21 0.33
N TYR A 33 16.48 7.66 -0.21
CA TYR A 33 15.21 7.46 0.51
C TYR A 33 14.57 6.10 0.14
N PRO A 34 13.62 5.54 0.93
CA PRO A 34 12.99 4.25 0.61
C PRO A 34 12.39 4.17 -0.79
N ASN A 35 11.73 5.23 -1.25
CA ASN A 35 11.22 5.32 -2.63
C ASN A 35 12.36 5.33 -3.66
N ALA A 36 13.49 5.96 -3.31
CA ALA A 36 14.69 5.96 -4.13
C ALA A 36 15.35 4.58 -4.20
N GLN A 37 15.23 3.73 -3.18
CA GLN A 37 15.74 2.36 -3.22
C GLN A 37 14.97 1.53 -4.25
N ILE A 38 13.64 1.66 -4.32
CA ILE A 38 12.81 0.99 -5.33
C ILE A 38 13.11 1.57 -6.73
N ALA A 39 13.17 2.89 -6.85
CA ALA A 39 13.53 3.54 -8.11
C ALA A 39 14.92 3.12 -8.60
N GLY A 40 15.88 2.95 -7.68
CA GLY A 40 17.22 2.41 -7.96
C GLY A 40 17.22 1.00 -8.56
N GLN A 41 16.14 0.27 -8.45
CA GLN A 41 15.94 -1.05 -9.08
C GLN A 41 15.28 -0.97 -10.48
N GLY A 42 15.12 0.25 -11.02
CA GLY A 42 14.61 0.47 -12.37
C GLY A 42 13.08 0.63 -12.46
N TYR A 43 12.43 1.04 -11.38
CA TYR A 43 11.01 1.39 -11.34
C TYR A 43 10.81 2.90 -11.33
N ILE A 44 9.75 3.38 -11.98
CA ILE A 44 9.24 4.73 -11.74
C ILE A 44 8.37 4.65 -10.49
N VAL A 45 8.69 5.46 -9.47
CA VAL A 45 7.95 5.46 -8.20
C VAL A 45 7.22 6.78 -8.04
N ALA A 46 5.93 6.70 -7.77
CA ALA A 46 5.07 7.85 -7.48
C ALA A 46 4.53 7.75 -6.05
N ALA A 47 4.64 8.82 -5.28
CA ALA A 47 4.13 8.91 -3.92
C ALA A 47 3.18 10.11 -3.80
N PRO A 48 1.87 9.89 -3.68
CA PRO A 48 0.91 10.98 -3.51
C PRO A 48 1.00 11.57 -2.10
N SER A 49 0.78 12.89 -1.99
CA SER A 49 0.63 13.57 -0.71
C SER A 49 -0.74 13.25 -0.11
N SER A 50 -0.80 12.26 0.79
CA SER A 50 -2.07 11.71 1.29
C SER A 50 -2.94 12.69 2.09
N TYR A 51 -2.36 13.77 2.62
CA TYR A 51 -3.10 14.74 3.44
C TYR A 51 -3.25 16.11 2.78
N HIS A 52 -3.17 16.18 1.45
CA HIS A 52 -3.34 17.42 0.68
C HIS A 52 -4.71 18.10 0.90
N ASP A 53 -5.71 17.36 1.38
CA ASP A 53 -7.03 17.91 1.73
C ASP A 53 -6.99 18.86 2.94
N PHE A 54 -5.96 18.75 3.78
CA PHE A 54 -5.83 19.44 5.07
C PHE A 54 -4.64 20.37 5.15
N THR A 55 -3.57 20.06 4.41
CA THR A 55 -2.30 20.78 4.44
C THR A 55 -1.64 20.78 3.05
N GLY A 56 -0.47 21.42 2.94
CA GLY A 56 0.34 21.37 1.73
C GLY A 56 0.98 20.00 1.50
N PRO A 57 1.88 19.89 0.53
CA PRO A 57 2.51 18.63 0.14
C PRO A 57 3.59 18.16 1.11
N ASP A 58 3.99 18.98 2.07
CA ASP A 58 5.09 18.67 2.97
C ASP A 58 4.74 17.52 3.93
N ALA A 59 5.76 16.76 4.31
CA ALA A 59 5.61 15.71 5.29
C ALA A 59 5.29 16.30 6.67
N LEU A 60 4.41 15.62 7.43
CA LEU A 60 4.19 15.94 8.83
C LEU A 60 5.48 15.75 9.63
N ALA A 61 5.65 16.56 10.67
CA ALA A 61 6.75 16.40 11.61
C ALA A 61 6.70 15.01 12.27
N TYR A 62 7.87 14.43 12.48
CA TYR A 62 8.01 13.09 13.06
C TYR A 62 8.13 13.17 14.59
N ASP A 63 7.18 13.86 15.20
CA ASP A 63 7.04 14.10 16.64
C ASP A 63 5.62 13.72 17.12
N VAL A 64 5.33 13.97 18.40
CA VAL A 64 4.02 13.65 18.97
C VAL A 64 2.92 14.50 18.33
N PRO A 65 3.04 15.84 18.22
CA PRO A 65 2.02 16.67 17.57
C PRO A 65 1.74 16.25 16.11
N GLY A 66 2.78 15.98 15.33
CA GLY A 66 2.62 15.54 13.94
C GLY A 66 1.96 14.16 13.84
N THR A 67 2.27 13.26 14.78
CA THR A 67 1.62 11.94 14.86
C THR A 67 0.13 12.08 15.20
N ASP A 68 -0.21 12.91 16.19
CA ASP A 68 -1.60 13.16 16.59
C ASP A 68 -2.40 13.78 15.45
N GLN A 69 -1.82 14.75 14.76
CA GLN A 69 -2.40 15.39 13.59
C GLN A 69 -2.66 14.39 12.45
N GLY A 70 -1.68 13.53 12.17
CA GLY A 70 -1.83 12.47 11.16
C GLY A 70 -2.93 11.47 11.51
N ASN A 71 -3.06 11.09 12.79
CA ASN A 71 -4.13 10.21 13.26
C ASN A 71 -5.51 10.89 13.17
N GLU A 72 -5.60 12.17 13.45
CA GLU A 72 -6.83 12.93 13.29
C GLU A 72 -7.26 13.00 11.82
N TRP A 73 -6.35 13.34 10.92
CA TRP A 73 -6.64 13.44 9.49
C TRP A 73 -6.94 12.07 8.85
N LYS A 74 -6.28 11.01 9.33
CA LYS A 74 -6.54 9.64 8.88
C LYS A 74 -8.03 9.27 8.97
N VAL A 75 -8.70 9.67 10.03
CA VAL A 75 -10.13 9.37 10.24
C VAL A 75 -11.06 10.46 9.71
N LYS A 76 -10.58 11.67 9.47
CA LYS A 76 -11.34 12.74 8.82
C LYS A 76 -11.44 12.58 7.30
N LYS A 77 -10.35 12.10 6.67
CA LYS A 77 -10.31 11.88 5.23
C LYS A 77 -11.24 10.72 4.85
N THR A 78 -12.11 10.95 3.87
CA THR A 78 -13.06 9.93 3.43
C THR A 78 -12.37 8.82 2.62
N LEU A 79 -12.97 7.63 2.59
CA LEU A 79 -12.48 6.52 1.77
C LEU A 79 -12.48 6.89 0.28
N GLN A 80 -13.50 7.63 -0.18
CA GLN A 80 -13.58 8.14 -1.54
C GLN A 80 -12.43 9.09 -1.89
N SER A 81 -11.98 9.91 -0.92
CA SER A 81 -10.82 10.79 -1.14
C SER A 81 -9.53 9.99 -1.27
N TYR A 82 -9.33 8.95 -0.46
CA TYR A 82 -8.18 8.05 -0.61
C TYR A 82 -8.20 7.31 -1.96
N ASP A 83 -9.38 6.87 -2.42
CA ASP A 83 -9.53 6.22 -3.73
C ASP A 83 -9.22 7.18 -4.86
N ALA A 84 -9.71 8.43 -4.79
CA ALA A 84 -9.45 9.43 -5.79
C ALA A 84 -7.95 9.76 -5.92
N ASP A 85 -7.23 9.82 -4.79
CA ASP A 85 -5.77 10.02 -4.78
C ASP A 85 -5.06 8.86 -5.49
N SER A 86 -5.46 7.64 -5.18
CA SER A 86 -4.91 6.44 -5.80
C SER A 86 -5.15 6.42 -7.31
N TYR A 87 -6.40 6.59 -7.74
CA TYR A 87 -6.76 6.61 -9.16
C TYR A 87 -6.01 7.69 -9.94
N LYS A 88 -5.90 8.90 -9.40
CA LYS A 88 -5.17 9.99 -10.04
C LYS A 88 -3.68 9.74 -10.12
N THR A 89 -3.11 9.06 -9.13
CA THR A 89 -1.70 8.65 -9.16
C THR A 89 -1.46 7.58 -10.24
N VAL A 90 -2.36 6.60 -10.36
CA VAL A 90 -2.31 5.58 -11.42
C VAL A 90 -2.48 6.23 -12.80
N ASP A 91 -3.46 7.12 -12.97
CA ASP A 91 -3.67 7.86 -14.23
C ASP A 91 -2.39 8.63 -14.62
N TYR A 92 -1.76 9.31 -13.66
CA TYR A 92 -0.52 10.03 -13.89
C TYR A 92 0.61 9.10 -14.36
N LEU A 93 0.83 7.98 -13.66
CA LEU A 93 1.86 7.00 -14.05
C LEU A 93 1.62 6.45 -15.46
N LEU A 94 0.39 6.10 -15.78
CA LEU A 94 0.02 5.57 -17.09
C LEU A 94 0.14 6.62 -18.22
N SER A 95 0.10 7.92 -17.89
CA SER A 95 0.31 8.99 -18.85
C SER A 95 1.79 9.19 -19.23
N LEU A 96 2.71 8.64 -18.45
CA LEU A 96 4.14 8.77 -18.70
C LEU A 96 4.57 7.90 -19.89
N PRO A 97 5.28 8.45 -20.89
CA PRO A 97 5.68 7.69 -22.08
C PRO A 97 6.67 6.55 -21.78
N THR A 98 7.29 6.56 -20.59
CA THR A 98 8.22 5.54 -20.11
C THR A 98 7.57 4.48 -19.23
N CYS A 99 6.26 4.60 -18.95
CA CYS A 99 5.52 3.62 -18.18
C CYS A 99 5.20 2.40 -19.07
N THR A 100 5.46 1.21 -18.57
CA THR A 100 5.15 -0.05 -19.27
C THR A 100 3.66 -0.40 -19.27
N GLY A 101 2.84 0.33 -18.52
CA GLY A 101 1.43 0.02 -18.29
C GLY A 101 1.18 -0.96 -17.14
N LEU A 102 2.22 -1.52 -16.55
CA LEU A 102 2.13 -2.43 -15.40
C LEU A 102 2.41 -1.65 -14.11
N ILE A 103 1.43 -1.62 -13.21
CA ILE A 103 1.48 -0.83 -11.98
C ILE A 103 1.49 -1.76 -10.77
N GLY A 104 2.37 -1.45 -9.81
CA GLY A 104 2.38 -2.09 -8.49
C GLY A 104 2.18 -1.05 -7.39
N THR A 105 1.70 -1.49 -6.24
CA THR A 105 1.52 -0.65 -5.05
C THR A 105 2.31 -1.20 -3.88
N THR A 106 2.88 -0.30 -3.08
CA THR A 106 3.56 -0.68 -1.84
C THR A 106 3.46 0.42 -0.81
N GLY A 107 3.52 0.04 0.46
CA GLY A 107 3.51 0.99 1.56
C GLY A 107 3.60 0.31 2.92
N MET A 108 3.76 1.13 3.96
CA MET A 108 4.06 0.71 5.33
C MET A 108 3.03 1.32 6.28
N CYS A 109 2.58 0.56 7.29
CA CYS A 109 1.63 1.02 8.30
C CYS A 109 0.31 1.50 7.63
N LEU A 110 -0.10 2.75 7.84
CA LEU A 110 -1.19 3.36 7.07
C LEU A 110 -0.93 3.26 5.56
N GLY A 111 0.29 3.55 5.10
CA GLY A 111 0.66 3.39 3.70
C GLY A 111 0.52 1.95 3.19
N GLY A 112 0.72 0.94 4.04
CA GLY A 112 0.45 -0.47 3.73
C GLY A 112 -1.04 -0.74 3.50
N HIS A 113 -1.90 -0.14 4.31
CA HIS A 113 -3.35 -0.18 4.08
C HIS A 113 -3.73 0.53 2.78
N LEU A 114 -3.19 1.73 2.55
CA LEU A 114 -3.47 2.48 1.32
C LEU A 114 -2.99 1.74 0.07
N ALA A 115 -1.84 1.05 0.15
CA ALA A 115 -1.37 0.20 -0.95
C ALA A 115 -2.31 -0.98 -1.23
N LEU A 116 -2.80 -1.64 -0.18
CA LEU A 116 -3.81 -2.72 -0.32
C LEU A 116 -5.14 -2.17 -0.85
N ARG A 117 -5.57 -0.98 -0.40
CA ARG A 117 -6.78 -0.33 -0.91
C ARG A 117 -6.63 0.07 -2.36
N ALA A 118 -5.48 0.64 -2.74
CA ALA A 118 -5.19 0.98 -4.13
C ALA A 118 -5.24 -0.25 -5.05
N SER A 119 -4.92 -1.45 -4.54
CA SER A 119 -5.00 -2.68 -5.33
C SER A 119 -6.44 -3.17 -5.64
N LEU A 120 -7.46 -2.49 -5.12
CA LEU A 120 -8.86 -2.67 -5.57
C LEU A 120 -9.05 -2.13 -7.01
N ASP A 121 -8.19 -1.20 -7.45
CA ASP A 121 -8.15 -0.78 -8.86
C ASP A 121 -7.67 -1.95 -9.74
N PRO A 122 -8.47 -2.40 -10.73
CA PRO A 122 -8.11 -3.54 -11.56
C PRO A 122 -6.86 -3.33 -12.44
N ARG A 123 -6.35 -2.11 -12.51
CA ARG A 123 -5.10 -1.77 -13.21
C ARG A 123 -3.84 -2.12 -12.41
N ILE A 124 -3.99 -2.46 -11.12
CA ILE A 124 -2.87 -2.82 -10.25
C ILE A 124 -2.56 -4.31 -10.42
N SER A 125 -1.34 -4.60 -10.84
CA SER A 125 -0.86 -5.97 -11.09
C SER A 125 -0.25 -6.64 -9.87
N ALA A 126 0.27 -5.84 -8.91
CA ALA A 126 0.92 -6.36 -7.71
C ALA A 126 0.80 -5.38 -6.53
N CYS A 127 0.71 -5.92 -5.31
CA CYS A 127 0.72 -5.14 -4.08
C CYS A 127 1.66 -5.77 -3.05
N VAL A 128 2.53 -4.97 -2.43
CA VAL A 128 3.31 -5.38 -1.26
C VAL A 128 2.96 -4.47 -0.09
N ALA A 129 2.22 -4.98 0.88
CA ALA A 129 1.72 -4.23 2.02
C ALA A 129 2.45 -4.64 3.31
N TYR A 130 3.20 -3.71 3.89
CA TYR A 130 3.95 -3.94 5.13
C TYR A 130 3.11 -3.49 6.33
N PHE A 131 2.89 -4.41 7.27
CA PHE A 131 2.18 -4.21 8.54
C PHE A 131 1.00 -3.23 8.42
N ALA A 132 0.14 -3.49 7.42
CA ALA A 132 -1.01 -2.66 7.07
C ALA A 132 -1.99 -2.54 8.23
N THR A 133 -2.11 -1.33 8.80
CA THR A 133 -2.99 -1.05 9.94
C THR A 133 -4.44 -0.81 9.49
N ASP A 134 -5.36 -0.84 10.44
CA ASP A 134 -6.76 -0.44 10.25
C ASP A 134 -7.57 -1.30 9.26
N VAL A 135 -6.97 -2.28 8.58
CA VAL A 135 -7.66 -3.17 7.63
C VAL A 135 -8.65 -4.07 8.35
N HIS A 136 -8.19 -4.78 9.38
CA HIS A 136 -9.01 -5.73 10.16
C HIS A 136 -10.09 -5.03 10.99
N SER A 137 -9.80 -3.81 11.45
CA SER A 137 -10.66 -3.04 12.36
C SER A 137 -11.65 -2.11 11.67
N ARG A 138 -11.50 -1.90 10.35
CA ARG A 138 -12.33 -0.95 9.57
C ARG A 138 -12.26 0.49 10.10
N THR A 139 -11.07 0.93 10.54
CA THR A 139 -10.88 2.24 11.18
C THR A 139 -10.16 3.27 10.30
N LEU A 140 -10.02 3.01 9.00
CA LEU A 140 -9.62 4.02 8.03
C LEU A 140 -10.82 4.86 7.61
N GLY A 141 -10.65 6.18 7.59
CA GLY A 141 -11.73 7.11 7.27
C GLY A 141 -12.72 7.33 8.42
N PRO A 142 -13.79 8.10 8.22
CA PRO A 142 -14.81 8.33 9.23
C PRO A 142 -15.47 7.01 9.67
N HIS A 143 -15.52 6.77 10.97
CA HIS A 143 -16.09 5.57 11.58
C HIS A 143 -16.59 5.88 13.00
N SER A 144 -17.50 5.07 13.50
CA SER A 144 -18.07 5.24 14.86
C SER A 144 -17.29 4.50 15.96
N GLY A 145 -16.11 3.98 15.66
CA GLY A 145 -15.20 3.28 16.56
C GLY A 145 -14.78 1.90 16.05
N ALA A 146 -13.83 1.27 16.73
CA ALA A 146 -13.26 -0.02 16.35
C ALA A 146 -14.28 -1.19 16.25
N ASN A 147 -15.46 -1.02 16.81
CA ASN A 147 -16.56 -1.99 16.80
C ASN A 147 -17.74 -1.52 15.97
N THR A 148 -17.52 -0.64 14.99
CA THR A 148 -18.61 -0.27 14.06
C THR A 148 -19.21 -1.56 13.49
N PRO A 149 -20.51 -1.83 13.69
CA PRO A 149 -21.14 -2.97 13.06
C PRO A 149 -20.84 -2.94 11.57
N ALA A 150 -20.57 -4.10 10.99
CA ALA A 150 -20.48 -4.17 9.55
C ALA A 150 -21.75 -3.54 8.98
N GLU A 151 -21.58 -2.56 8.09
CA GLU A 151 -22.66 -2.10 7.24
C GLU A 151 -23.29 -3.34 6.60
N ALA A 152 -24.55 -3.27 6.19
CA ALA A 152 -25.22 -4.42 5.60
C ALA A 152 -24.32 -5.07 4.52
N PRO A 153 -24.34 -6.40 4.38
CA PRO A 153 -23.50 -7.07 3.38
C PRO A 153 -23.69 -6.44 2.00
N GLY A 154 -22.60 -5.89 1.44
CA GLY A 154 -22.60 -5.20 0.14
C GLY A 154 -22.61 -3.67 0.22
N GLU A 155 -22.81 -3.06 1.38
CA GLU A 155 -22.79 -1.59 1.55
C GLU A 155 -21.46 -1.06 2.09
N SER A 156 -20.68 -1.92 2.76
CA SER A 156 -19.38 -1.52 3.33
C SER A 156 -18.38 -1.11 2.25
N ASN A 157 -17.79 0.07 2.43
CA ASN A 157 -16.71 0.57 1.57
C ASN A 157 -15.31 0.34 2.19
N HIS A 158 -15.21 -0.40 3.29
CA HIS A 158 -13.92 -0.71 3.89
C HIS A 158 -13.14 -1.73 3.07
N THR A 159 -11.81 -1.57 3.05
CA THR A 159 -10.91 -2.39 2.21
C THR A 159 -11.11 -3.89 2.41
N ILE A 160 -11.28 -4.35 3.66
CA ILE A 160 -11.42 -5.78 3.97
C ILE A 160 -12.70 -6.40 3.39
N ASP A 161 -13.71 -5.60 3.11
CA ASP A 161 -15.00 -6.05 2.60
C ASP A 161 -15.06 -6.02 1.06
N LYS A 162 -14.00 -5.52 0.41
CA LYS A 162 -13.89 -5.36 -1.04
C LYS A 162 -12.73 -6.13 -1.67
N LEU A 163 -12.07 -7.00 -0.93
CA LEU A 163 -10.89 -7.72 -1.41
C LEU A 163 -11.11 -8.54 -2.69
N ASN A 164 -12.37 -8.92 -2.99
CA ASN A 164 -12.74 -9.59 -4.23
C ASN A 164 -12.59 -8.72 -5.49
N GLU A 165 -12.42 -7.40 -5.34
CA GLU A 165 -12.13 -6.49 -6.45
C GLU A 165 -10.66 -6.57 -6.89
N ILE A 166 -9.75 -7.08 -6.04
CA ILE A 166 -8.33 -7.23 -6.33
C ILE A 166 -8.12 -8.23 -7.46
N LYS A 167 -7.39 -7.81 -8.49
CA LYS A 167 -7.02 -8.65 -9.66
C LYS A 167 -5.55 -9.02 -9.67
N GLY A 168 -4.72 -8.21 -9.04
CA GLY A 168 -3.28 -8.42 -8.92
C GLY A 168 -2.91 -9.40 -7.81
N GLU A 169 -1.63 -9.74 -7.73
CA GLU A 169 -1.07 -10.56 -6.66
C GLU A 169 -0.69 -9.69 -5.45
N VAL A 170 -0.94 -10.20 -4.24
CA VAL A 170 -0.71 -9.47 -3.00
C VAL A 170 0.34 -10.17 -2.13
N ALA A 171 1.32 -9.44 -1.63
CA ALA A 171 2.19 -9.89 -0.54
C ALA A 171 1.88 -9.06 0.73
N MET A 172 1.41 -9.73 1.77
CA MET A 172 1.19 -9.14 3.08
C MET A 172 2.35 -9.51 4.00
N ILE A 173 2.93 -8.53 4.68
CA ILE A 173 4.13 -8.72 5.53
C ILE A 173 3.85 -8.14 6.91
N PHE A 174 3.99 -8.95 7.96
CA PHE A 174 3.72 -8.56 9.34
C PHE A 174 4.81 -9.04 10.32
N GLY A 175 4.88 -8.38 11.47
CA GLY A 175 5.59 -8.89 12.64
C GLY A 175 4.62 -9.58 13.59
N ILE A 176 5.02 -10.73 14.16
CA ILE A 176 4.17 -11.44 15.16
C ILE A 176 4.00 -10.61 16.43
N LYS A 177 4.97 -9.76 16.76
CA LYS A 177 4.90 -8.87 17.93
C LYS A 177 4.25 -7.52 17.63
N ASP A 178 3.57 -7.39 16.49
CA ASP A 178 2.85 -6.18 16.11
C ASP A 178 1.55 -6.04 16.91
N THR A 179 1.50 -5.00 17.75
CA THR A 179 0.32 -4.70 18.57
C THR A 179 -0.75 -3.87 17.84
N HIS A 180 -0.41 -3.27 16.69
CA HIS A 180 -1.37 -2.52 15.86
C HIS A 180 -2.21 -3.46 14.99
N VAL A 181 -1.65 -4.63 14.63
CA VAL A 181 -2.36 -5.67 13.89
C VAL A 181 -2.18 -7.00 14.65
N PRO A 182 -2.98 -7.26 15.69
CA PRO A 182 -2.86 -8.45 16.53
C PRO A 182 -3.15 -9.73 15.75
N ASP A 183 -2.81 -10.89 16.33
CA ASP A 183 -2.96 -12.22 15.72
C ASP A 183 -4.34 -12.42 15.10
N ALA A 184 -5.41 -12.16 15.86
CA ALA A 184 -6.78 -12.26 15.35
C ALA A 184 -7.06 -11.34 14.16
N GLY A 185 -6.44 -10.16 14.14
CA GLY A 185 -6.56 -9.21 13.02
C GLY A 185 -5.87 -9.73 11.76
N ARG A 186 -4.65 -10.31 11.90
CA ARG A 186 -3.92 -10.92 10.80
C ARG A 186 -4.63 -12.15 10.25
N ASP A 187 -5.17 -12.98 11.15
CA ASP A 187 -5.96 -14.16 10.76
C ASP A 187 -7.22 -13.77 9.99
N LEU A 188 -7.92 -12.73 10.44
CA LEU A 188 -9.09 -12.20 9.72
C LEU A 188 -8.71 -11.72 8.32
N ILE A 189 -7.63 -10.95 8.17
CA ILE A 189 -7.15 -10.49 6.86
C ILE A 189 -6.85 -11.69 5.96
N ARG A 190 -6.10 -12.67 6.47
CA ARG A 190 -5.72 -13.89 5.73
C ARG A 190 -6.95 -14.68 5.29
N GLN A 191 -7.92 -14.83 6.19
CA GLN A 191 -9.19 -15.51 5.90
C GLN A 191 -9.95 -14.78 4.79
N LYS A 192 -10.10 -13.46 4.90
CA LYS A 192 -10.82 -12.63 3.92
C LYS A 192 -10.17 -12.63 2.53
N LEU A 193 -8.84 -12.63 2.45
CA LEU A 193 -8.12 -12.78 1.17
C LEU A 193 -8.42 -14.14 0.52
N ARG A 194 -8.48 -15.22 1.31
CA ARG A 194 -8.85 -16.56 0.80
C ARG A 194 -10.31 -16.59 0.32
N GLU A 195 -11.24 -16.08 1.12
CA GLU A 195 -12.66 -16.00 0.77
C GLU A 195 -12.88 -15.20 -0.51
N ALA A 196 -12.11 -14.15 -0.72
CA ALA A 196 -12.15 -13.29 -1.91
C ALA A 196 -11.49 -13.93 -3.15
N GLY A 197 -10.78 -15.05 -3.00
CA GLY A 197 -10.07 -15.70 -4.10
C GLY A 197 -8.83 -14.94 -4.59
N VAL A 198 -8.27 -14.04 -3.77
CA VAL A 198 -7.07 -13.29 -4.10
C VAL A 198 -5.85 -14.22 -4.16
N VAL A 199 -5.00 -14.04 -5.15
CA VAL A 199 -3.68 -14.68 -5.18
C VAL A 199 -2.77 -13.91 -4.23
N PHE A 200 -2.31 -14.55 -3.15
CA PHE A 200 -1.51 -13.84 -2.15
C PHE A 200 -0.47 -14.70 -1.45
N SER A 201 0.59 -14.03 -1.00
CA SER A 201 1.58 -14.53 -0.03
C SER A 201 1.41 -13.79 1.29
N PHE A 202 1.64 -14.49 2.41
CA PHE A 202 1.48 -13.92 3.75
C PHE A 202 2.69 -14.27 4.60
N TYR A 203 3.48 -13.25 4.96
CA TYR A 203 4.74 -13.40 5.70
C TYR A 203 4.58 -12.88 7.11
N GLU A 204 5.02 -13.67 8.10
CA GLU A 204 5.02 -13.28 9.50
C GLU A 204 6.41 -13.55 10.11
N PHE A 205 7.01 -12.52 10.68
CA PHE A 205 8.34 -12.60 11.29
C PHE A 205 8.22 -12.66 12.82
N ALA A 206 8.72 -13.74 13.42
CA ALA A 206 8.48 -14.13 14.82
C ALA A 206 8.81 -13.04 15.85
N TRP A 207 9.88 -12.29 15.67
CA TRP A 207 10.36 -11.28 16.62
C TRP A 207 10.03 -9.84 16.23
N ALA A 208 9.54 -9.63 15.03
CA ALA A 208 9.31 -8.31 14.52
C ALA A 208 8.10 -7.65 15.19
N GLN A 209 8.27 -6.38 15.52
CA GLN A 209 7.21 -5.50 16.03
C GLN A 209 6.62 -4.68 14.87
N HIS A 210 5.66 -3.81 15.18
CA HIS A 210 5.21 -2.81 14.21
C HIS A 210 6.36 -1.91 13.73
N ALA A 211 6.39 -1.59 12.44
CA ALA A 211 7.40 -0.71 11.83
C ALA A 211 8.86 -1.20 11.91
N PHE A 212 9.09 -2.52 11.90
CA PHE A 212 10.43 -3.12 12.01
C PHE A 212 11.37 -2.83 10.82
N ILE A 213 10.86 -2.36 9.69
CA ILE A 213 11.68 -1.93 8.54
C ILE A 213 12.00 -0.44 8.56
N ARG A 214 11.65 0.25 9.62
CA ARG A 214 11.91 1.66 9.83
C ARG A 214 13.28 1.85 10.47
N ASP A 215 13.97 2.91 10.08
CA ASP A 215 15.32 3.28 10.54
C ASP A 215 15.42 3.53 12.07
N GLU A 216 16.49 4.15 12.50
CA GLU A 216 16.81 4.48 13.89
C GLU A 216 15.71 5.27 14.62
N LEU A 217 14.84 5.98 13.91
CA LEU A 217 13.71 6.70 14.51
C LEU A 217 12.62 5.74 15.03
N SER A 218 12.69 4.47 14.71
CA SER A 218 11.72 3.44 15.11
C SER A 218 11.84 3.00 16.58
N LYS A 219 12.64 3.66 17.40
CA LYS A 219 12.84 3.34 18.82
C LYS A 219 13.32 1.90 19.05
N GLY A 220 14.29 1.45 18.26
CA GLY A 220 14.89 0.12 18.39
C GLY A 220 14.05 -1.02 17.82
N ARG A 221 13.06 -0.74 16.98
CA ARG A 221 12.27 -1.78 16.28
C ARG A 221 12.91 -2.21 14.96
N TYR A 222 13.85 -1.45 14.46
CA TYR A 222 14.50 -1.73 13.19
C TYR A 222 15.28 -3.04 13.23
N ASP A 223 14.99 -3.91 12.27
CA ASP A 223 15.71 -5.15 12.06
C ASP A 223 16.26 -5.17 10.63
N PRO A 224 17.57 -4.98 10.44
CA PRO A 224 18.19 -4.91 9.12
C PRO A 224 18.11 -6.23 8.34
N ALA A 225 18.15 -7.37 9.04
CA ALA A 225 18.11 -8.67 8.39
C ALA A 225 16.72 -8.96 7.83
N ILE A 226 15.67 -8.74 8.62
CA ILE A 226 14.27 -8.89 8.17
C ILE A 226 13.95 -7.84 7.09
N THR A 227 14.43 -6.60 7.25
CA THR A 227 14.24 -5.54 6.26
C THR A 227 14.78 -5.95 4.89
N LYS A 228 15.98 -6.55 4.85
CA LYS A 228 16.56 -7.07 3.62
C LYS A 228 15.68 -8.14 2.98
N ILE A 229 15.21 -9.13 3.75
CA ILE A 229 14.32 -10.19 3.25
C ILE A 229 13.01 -9.58 2.71
N CYS A 230 12.43 -8.63 3.42
CA CYS A 230 11.21 -7.96 2.98
C CYS A 230 11.40 -7.19 1.67
N PHE A 231 12.57 -6.58 1.48
CA PHE A 231 12.89 -5.90 0.24
C PHE A 231 13.06 -6.88 -0.93
N GLU A 232 13.68 -8.04 -0.69
CA GLU A 232 13.80 -9.11 -1.69
C GLU A 232 12.42 -9.67 -2.07
N VAL A 233 11.48 -9.81 -1.13
CA VAL A 233 10.08 -10.19 -1.43
C VAL A 233 9.42 -9.17 -2.37
N LEU A 234 9.63 -7.87 -2.12
CA LEU A 234 9.11 -6.83 -3.00
C LEU A 234 9.74 -6.94 -4.40
N LEU A 235 11.05 -7.10 -4.48
CA LEU A 235 11.76 -7.18 -5.76
C LEU A 235 11.38 -8.43 -6.55
N GLU A 236 11.16 -9.56 -5.89
CA GLU A 236 10.67 -10.79 -6.52
C GLU A 236 9.29 -10.54 -7.15
N LEU A 237 8.32 -10.10 -6.34
CA LEU A 237 6.96 -9.91 -6.82
C LEU A 237 6.90 -8.85 -7.92
N PHE A 238 7.51 -7.70 -7.72
CA PHE A 238 7.51 -6.63 -8.72
C PHE A 238 8.33 -6.98 -9.96
N GLY A 239 9.42 -7.70 -9.81
CA GLY A 239 10.21 -8.20 -10.95
C GLY A 239 9.37 -9.07 -11.86
N ARG A 240 8.66 -10.02 -11.29
CA ARG A 240 7.81 -10.98 -12.01
C ARG A 240 6.52 -10.33 -12.53
N ALA A 241 5.86 -9.49 -11.75
CA ALA A 241 4.57 -8.93 -12.10
C ALA A 241 4.64 -7.65 -12.96
N LEU A 242 5.73 -6.87 -12.88
CA LEU A 242 5.82 -5.55 -13.52
C LEU A 242 6.89 -5.48 -14.63
N LYS A 243 7.88 -6.38 -14.63
CA LYS A 243 8.95 -6.38 -15.63
C LYS A 243 8.89 -7.57 -16.60
N THR A 244 8.34 -8.70 -16.15
CA THR A 244 8.23 -9.90 -16.95
C THR A 244 6.77 -10.09 -17.34
N ASP A 245 6.47 -10.01 -18.62
CA ASP A 245 5.15 -10.36 -19.13
C ASP A 245 5.00 -11.88 -19.13
N LEU A 246 4.29 -12.39 -18.14
CA LEU A 246 3.93 -13.81 -18.03
C LEU A 246 2.56 -14.12 -18.66
N GLY A 247 1.99 -13.17 -19.40
CA GLY A 247 0.66 -13.26 -19.98
C GLY A 247 -0.48 -13.02 -18.95
N ARG A 248 -1.70 -13.18 -19.42
CA ARG A 248 -2.90 -12.99 -18.58
C ARG A 248 -2.97 -14.06 -17.49
N ARG A 249 -3.06 -13.62 -16.24
CA ARG A 249 -3.49 -14.49 -15.14
C ARG A 249 -5.01 -14.51 -15.12
N ASP A 250 -5.59 -15.57 -15.63
CA ASP A 250 -7.07 -15.73 -15.71
C ASP A 250 -7.70 -16.20 -14.38
N GLY A 251 -6.92 -16.22 -13.29
CA GLY A 251 -7.38 -16.64 -11.96
C GLY A 251 -7.78 -18.11 -11.85
N LYS A 252 -7.63 -18.90 -12.91
CA LYS A 252 -7.81 -20.34 -12.81
C LYS A 252 -6.55 -20.95 -12.24
N PRO A 253 -6.64 -21.74 -11.15
CA PRO A 253 -5.49 -22.53 -10.73
C PRO A 253 -5.08 -23.44 -11.90
N GLU A 254 -3.90 -23.20 -12.45
CA GLU A 254 -3.30 -24.20 -13.32
C GLU A 254 -3.30 -25.52 -12.54
N LYS A 255 -3.78 -26.59 -13.18
CA LYS A 255 -3.53 -27.92 -12.66
C LYS A 255 -2.03 -28.06 -12.61
N ILE A 256 -1.47 -27.95 -11.42
CA ILE A 256 -0.08 -28.31 -11.20
C ILE A 256 -0.03 -29.81 -11.49
N GLU A 257 0.41 -30.17 -12.66
CA GLU A 257 0.79 -31.55 -12.94
C GLU A 257 2.00 -31.81 -12.04
N HIS A 258 1.81 -32.66 -11.05
CA HIS A 258 2.93 -33.16 -10.26
C HIS A 258 3.83 -33.98 -11.19
N VAL A 259 4.82 -33.31 -11.76
CA VAL A 259 5.94 -33.98 -12.40
C VAL A 259 6.89 -34.35 -11.28
N CYS A 260 6.79 -35.61 -10.78
CA CYS A 260 7.79 -36.21 -9.91
C CYS A 260 9.01 -36.62 -10.76
#